data_147d7a951516f61e87434caafc39fd13
#
_entry.id   147d7a951516f61e87434caafc39fd13
#
_cell.length_a   1.000
_cell.length_b   1.000
_cell.length_c   1.000
_cell.angle_alpha   90.00
_cell.angle_beta   90.00
_cell.angle_gamma   90.00
#
_symmetry.space_group_name_H-M   'P 1'
#
loop_
_entity.id
_entity.type
_entity.pdbx_description
1 polymer ?
#
loop_
_entity_poly.entity_id
_entity_poly.type
_entity_poly.pdbx_seq_one_letter_code
_entity_poly.pdbx_strand_id
1 'polypeptide(L)'
;EQQVNTIEMKSYIRNFIIVFATLLCTTGCNFLDVVPDETTNEKDAFQNPSLAERFLYSCYSFLPNPRHETSSLDLLTSDEVVTPWEHETFANFPKGNYNSSEPIISYWNTLFGGILRCYILLNNIDTVPNMTEENVRIYKGEAKFLIAYYHFLLLKNYGPIPIIDHQLSHDMDKKDFPERDDFDTCVNWIADLFDEAAGMLPVEQTSTAYGRATSVAAKAMKSRLLLYAASPLFNGNSEYYADFKSKLDGRNLISQTYDEKKWQRAATAAREAIDAATAAGYALYTDPSVSKSKFEMPSDDVQRVLRLNFIDYNNSKEVLWADTRKEMNYGLQYKSAPYRVGPSSGNGVGVTLSMVEQFYTENGLPIDMDPNYDYEGRYRTAEYHNDVCDGVTMNLNIGREPRFYAWVAFQNGYYEVMKRNSEDPEAKVVKTRFRKNDEFGIKARTTNYSPTGYLNKKGCSPLYDNIQENVPAPHYPWPVIRMAELYLNLAEAEANLGNIDSAVEALKPVRKRAGLPSVDAAFAIAGLTLDKAAMIRMAKQERTVELYLEGHRFWDVRRWKEGEKYFNHRPKGMNFDGESDAEFFRVTEIIVQRKFSTPMNYLMPIPKDDINKNESKFVQNPGY
;
A
#
# COMPACT_ATOMS: atom_id res chain seq x y z
N GLU A 1 15.23 71.18 38.10
CA GLU A 1 14.01 70.45 38.61
C GLU A 1 13.46 69.41 37.62
N GLN A 2 13.51 69.65 36.31
CA GLN A 2 12.99 68.62 35.33
C GLN A 2 13.86 67.36 35.18
N GLN A 3 15.17 67.41 35.47
CA GLN A 3 16.04 66.21 35.36
C GLN A 3 15.96 65.29 36.60
N VAL A 4 15.63 65.81 37.77
CA VAL A 4 15.50 65.04 39.02
C VAL A 4 14.21 64.19 38.99
N ASN A 5 13.12 64.80 38.54
CA ASN A 5 11.84 64.02 38.38
C ASN A 5 11.90 62.84 37.39
N THR A 6 12.76 62.96 36.38
CA THR A 6 12.89 61.87 35.36
C THR A 6 13.68 60.67 35.90
N ILE A 7 14.64 60.90 36.81
CA ILE A 7 15.44 59.87 37.44
C ILE A 7 14.62 59.08 38.48
N GLU A 8 13.85 59.79 39.27
CA GLU A 8 12.97 59.17 40.28
C GLU A 8 11.86 58.32 39.58
N MET A 9 11.22 58.86 38.55
CA MET A 9 10.19 58.16 37.82
C MET A 9 10.73 56.89 37.15
N LYS A 10 11.94 56.91 36.61
CA LYS A 10 12.61 55.70 36.08
C LYS A 10 12.93 54.66 37.17
N SER A 11 13.26 55.10 38.36
CA SER A 11 13.49 54.25 39.53
C SER A 11 12.19 53.57 39.99
N TYR A 12 11.08 54.31 40.06
CA TYR A 12 9.76 53.75 40.40
C TYR A 12 9.27 52.74 39.35
N ILE A 13 9.42 53.03 38.07
CA ILE A 13 9.04 52.12 36.98
C ILE A 13 9.89 50.86 37.04
N ARG A 14 11.21 50.96 37.27
CA ARG A 14 12.09 49.81 37.41
C ARG A 14 11.74 48.93 38.61
N ASN A 15 11.46 49.55 39.74
CA ASN A 15 11.07 48.83 40.95
C ASN A 15 9.67 48.21 40.80
N PHE A 16 8.74 48.85 40.11
CA PHE A 16 7.42 48.31 39.81
C PHE A 16 7.52 47.11 38.86
N ILE A 17 8.39 47.16 37.85
CA ILE A 17 8.65 46.02 36.93
C ILE A 17 9.28 44.86 37.69
N ILE A 18 10.21 45.12 38.62
CA ILE A 18 10.85 44.07 39.44
C ILE A 18 9.83 43.43 40.39
N VAL A 19 8.96 44.20 41.04
CA VAL A 19 7.91 43.68 41.91
C VAL A 19 6.85 42.92 41.11
N PHE A 20 6.50 43.40 39.91
CA PHE A 20 5.55 42.71 39.04
C PHE A 20 6.14 41.39 38.44
N ALA A 21 7.42 41.40 38.10
CA ALA A 21 8.13 40.19 37.66
C ALA A 21 8.29 39.15 38.80
N THR A 22 8.50 39.61 40.05
CA THR A 22 8.56 38.71 41.22
C THR A 22 7.17 38.15 41.59
N LEU A 23 6.11 38.94 41.44
CA LEU A 23 4.73 38.43 41.61
C LEU A 23 4.32 37.42 40.54
N LEU A 24 4.83 37.56 39.31
CA LEU A 24 4.62 36.58 38.24
C LEU A 24 5.39 35.27 38.45
N CYS A 25 6.49 35.28 39.22
CA CYS A 25 7.26 34.10 39.55
C CYS A 25 6.72 33.31 40.77
N THR A 26 5.80 33.91 41.55
CA THR A 26 5.20 33.23 42.73
C THR A 26 3.85 32.59 42.49
N THR A 27 3.25 32.79 41.31
CA THR A 27 2.19 31.90 40.82
C THR A 27 2.82 30.70 40.11
N GLY A 28 3.65 29.97 40.85
CA GLY A 28 4.11 28.66 40.45
C GLY A 28 2.88 27.80 40.24
N CYS A 29 2.72 27.40 39.01
CA CYS A 29 1.66 26.53 38.53
C CYS A 29 1.64 25.23 39.34
N ASN A 30 0.71 25.11 40.27
CA ASN A 30 0.17 23.78 40.67
C ASN A 30 -0.59 23.12 39.51
N PHE A 31 -0.45 23.62 38.29
CA PHE A 31 -1.04 23.04 37.09
C PHE A 31 -0.26 21.79 36.58
N LEU A 32 0.96 21.58 37.07
CA LEU A 32 1.75 20.40 36.77
C LEU A 32 1.62 19.28 37.85
N ASP A 33 0.97 19.58 38.97
CA ASP A 33 0.66 18.62 40.03
C ASP A 33 -0.78 18.08 39.98
N VAL A 34 -1.56 18.49 39.00
CA VAL A 34 -2.72 17.71 38.57
C VAL A 34 -2.15 16.61 37.67
N VAL A 35 -1.55 15.60 38.29
CA VAL A 35 -1.59 14.26 37.70
C VAL A 35 -3.07 14.03 37.41
N PRO A 36 -3.50 13.88 36.15
CA PRO A 36 -4.86 13.46 35.91
C PRO A 36 -5.00 12.12 36.66
N ASP A 37 -5.83 12.09 37.67
CA ASP A 37 -6.24 10.87 38.39
C ASP A 37 -7.07 9.95 37.44
N GLU A 38 -7.03 10.26 36.15
CA GLU A 38 -7.61 9.57 35.01
C GLU A 38 -6.53 9.01 34.06
N THR A 39 -5.47 8.42 34.55
CA THR A 39 -4.92 7.28 33.85
C THR A 39 -5.95 6.18 34.01
N THR A 40 -6.86 6.07 33.03
CA THR A 40 -7.80 4.96 32.92
C THR A 40 -7.00 3.69 33.16
N ASN A 41 -7.17 3.08 34.33
CA ASN A 41 -6.49 1.84 34.67
C ASN A 41 -6.92 0.82 33.61
N GLU A 42 -6.01 -0.04 33.14
CA GLU A 42 -6.37 -1.09 32.15
C GLU A 42 -7.66 -1.82 32.56
N LYS A 43 -7.89 -2.01 33.86
CA LYS A 43 -9.11 -2.62 34.40
C LYS A 43 -10.40 -1.84 34.10
N ASP A 44 -10.33 -0.53 33.95
CA ASP A 44 -11.50 0.30 33.67
C ASP A 44 -12.03 0.07 32.25
N ALA A 45 -11.17 -0.33 31.34
CA ALA A 45 -11.54 -0.67 29.97
C ALA A 45 -12.35 -1.98 29.85
N PHE A 46 -12.39 -2.80 30.90
CA PHE A 46 -13.05 -4.10 30.90
C PHE A 46 -14.24 -4.20 31.89
N GLN A 47 -14.76 -3.06 32.34
CA GLN A 47 -15.90 -3.01 33.27
C GLN A 47 -17.24 -3.39 32.64
N ASN A 48 -17.38 -3.27 31.32
CA ASN A 48 -18.58 -3.64 30.59
C ASN A 48 -18.28 -3.89 29.09
N PRO A 49 -19.22 -4.54 28.35
CA PRO A 49 -19.02 -4.89 26.93
C PRO A 49 -18.71 -3.70 26.02
N SER A 50 -19.31 -2.54 26.25
CA SER A 50 -19.08 -1.35 25.41
C SER A 50 -17.66 -0.79 25.56
N LEU A 51 -17.12 -0.82 26.77
CA LEU A 51 -15.74 -0.40 27.01
C LEU A 51 -14.74 -1.40 26.41
N ALA A 52 -15.02 -2.70 26.57
CA ALA A 52 -14.21 -3.76 25.96
C ALA A 52 -14.20 -3.66 24.42
N GLU A 53 -15.33 -3.32 23.80
CA GLU A 53 -15.39 -3.09 22.36
C GLU A 53 -14.55 -1.87 21.91
N ARG A 54 -14.60 -0.77 22.67
CA ARG A 54 -13.73 0.40 22.40
C ARG A 54 -12.25 0.03 22.54
N PHE A 55 -11.92 -0.83 23.51
CA PHE A 55 -10.56 -1.33 23.66
C PHE A 55 -10.14 -2.18 22.46
N LEU A 56 -11.02 -3.06 21.97
CA LEU A 56 -10.77 -3.81 20.73
C LEU A 56 -10.51 -2.86 19.54
N TYR A 57 -11.29 -1.80 19.37
CA TYR A 57 -11.02 -0.81 18.31
C TYR A 57 -9.65 -0.15 18.47
N SER A 58 -9.19 0.05 19.71
CA SER A 58 -7.84 0.56 19.94
C SER A 58 -6.75 -0.42 19.49
N CYS A 59 -7.03 -1.74 19.47
CA CYS A 59 -6.10 -2.71 18.88
C CYS A 59 -5.93 -2.53 17.37
N TYR A 60 -6.98 -2.11 16.65
CA TYR A 60 -6.92 -1.80 15.21
C TYR A 60 -6.20 -0.49 14.90
N SER A 61 -6.06 0.42 15.88
CA SER A 61 -5.48 1.76 15.64
C SER A 61 -4.01 1.75 15.24
N PHE A 62 -3.30 0.66 15.48
CA PHE A 62 -1.89 0.46 15.12
C PHE A 62 -1.67 0.02 13.66
N LEU A 63 -2.74 -0.24 12.91
CA LEU A 63 -2.63 -0.56 11.49
C LEU A 63 -1.98 0.61 10.72
N PRO A 64 -0.93 0.38 9.93
CA PRO A 64 -0.39 1.40 9.05
C PRO A 64 -1.49 1.95 8.13
N ASN A 65 -1.49 3.26 7.89
CA ASN A 65 -2.44 3.86 6.96
C ASN A 65 -1.86 3.83 5.54
N PRO A 66 -2.36 2.99 4.62
CA PRO A 66 -1.81 2.87 3.27
C PRO A 66 -2.01 4.13 2.43
N ARG A 67 -2.98 4.98 2.79
CA ARG A 67 -3.28 6.25 2.11
C ARG A 67 -2.88 7.49 2.92
N HIS A 68 -1.90 7.35 3.81
CA HIS A 68 -1.39 8.49 4.56
C HIS A 68 -0.77 9.52 3.61
N GLU A 69 -1.07 10.80 3.80
CA GLU A 69 -0.69 11.87 2.88
C GLU A 69 0.83 12.02 2.68
N THR A 70 1.63 11.82 3.73
CA THR A 70 3.07 12.09 3.71
C THR A 70 3.96 10.86 3.88
N SER A 71 3.42 9.74 4.39
CA SER A 71 4.19 8.55 4.75
C SER A 71 3.68 7.25 4.12
N SER A 72 2.95 7.34 3.01
CA SER A 72 2.46 6.17 2.27
C SER A 72 3.60 5.47 1.54
N LEU A 73 4.33 4.60 2.26
CA LEU A 73 5.48 3.88 1.74
C LEU A 73 5.10 2.96 0.57
N ASP A 74 4.09 2.14 0.78
CA ASP A 74 3.75 1.06 -0.15
C ASP A 74 3.20 1.57 -1.49
N LEU A 75 2.43 2.68 -1.49
CA LEU A 75 1.77 3.18 -2.69
C LEU A 75 2.66 4.05 -3.58
N LEU A 76 3.51 4.91 -2.99
CA LEU A 76 4.12 6.02 -3.73
C LEU A 76 5.64 5.91 -3.88
N THR A 77 6.25 4.81 -3.41
CA THR A 77 7.72 4.66 -3.42
C THR A 77 8.24 3.54 -4.31
N SER A 78 7.34 2.77 -4.96
CA SER A 78 7.72 1.74 -5.95
C SER A 78 8.12 2.35 -7.30
N ASP A 79 8.51 1.51 -8.26
CA ASP A 79 8.81 1.92 -9.64
C ASP A 79 7.57 2.28 -10.46
N GLU A 80 6.36 2.11 -9.90
CA GLU A 80 5.10 2.37 -10.59
C GLU A 80 4.87 3.85 -10.88
N VAL A 81 5.23 4.72 -9.92
CA VAL A 81 4.91 6.16 -9.99
C VAL A 81 6.05 7.04 -9.53
N VAL A 82 6.01 8.30 -9.93
CA VAL A 82 6.84 9.40 -9.44
C VAL A 82 5.94 10.58 -9.10
N THR A 83 6.28 11.32 -8.05
CA THR A 83 5.54 12.50 -7.62
C THR A 83 6.42 13.74 -7.58
N PRO A 84 5.86 14.94 -7.74
CA PRO A 84 6.64 16.20 -7.70
C PRO A 84 6.84 16.75 -6.28
N TRP A 85 6.32 16.07 -5.24
CA TRP A 85 6.36 16.56 -3.85
C TRP A 85 7.61 16.08 -3.12
N GLU A 86 8.73 16.72 -3.40
CA GLU A 86 10.03 16.40 -2.79
C GLU A 86 10.08 16.62 -1.26
N HIS A 87 9.16 17.42 -0.71
CA HIS A 87 9.05 17.71 0.73
C HIS A 87 8.32 16.62 1.54
N GLU A 88 7.60 15.72 0.85
CA GLU A 88 6.88 14.63 1.51
C GLU A 88 7.85 13.57 2.05
N THR A 89 7.54 13.00 3.22
CA THR A 89 8.40 12.00 3.87
C THR A 89 8.68 10.80 2.97
N PHE A 90 7.66 10.29 2.27
CA PHE A 90 7.81 9.16 1.36
C PHE A 90 8.77 9.44 0.19
N ALA A 91 8.87 10.69 -0.27
CA ALA A 91 9.72 11.05 -1.43
C ALA A 91 11.21 10.83 -1.17
N ASN A 92 11.64 10.80 0.09
CA ASN A 92 13.02 10.56 0.47
C ASN A 92 13.40 9.07 0.46
N PHE A 93 12.43 8.18 0.58
CA PHE A 93 12.69 6.74 0.68
C PHE A 93 13.29 6.14 -0.60
N PRO A 94 12.77 6.39 -1.82
CA PRO A 94 13.35 5.86 -3.06
C PRO A 94 14.78 6.35 -3.34
N LYS A 95 15.21 7.45 -2.72
CA LYS A 95 16.56 7.99 -2.84
C LYS A 95 17.61 7.15 -2.12
N GLY A 96 17.19 6.17 -1.30
CA GLY A 96 18.08 5.27 -0.56
C GLY A 96 18.85 5.93 0.57
N ASN A 97 18.42 7.08 1.08
CA ASN A 97 19.10 7.87 2.11
C ASN A 97 18.69 7.47 3.54
N TYR A 98 18.09 6.31 3.74
CA TYR A 98 17.69 5.81 5.04
C TYR A 98 18.68 4.81 5.62
N ASN A 99 18.78 4.79 6.95
CA ASN A 99 19.66 3.92 7.73
C ASN A 99 19.04 3.62 9.11
N SER A 100 19.74 2.87 9.95
CA SER A 100 19.24 2.50 11.28
C SER A 100 19.07 3.66 12.26
N SER A 101 19.81 4.77 12.10
CA SER A 101 19.65 5.98 12.91
C SER A 101 18.53 6.87 12.39
N GLU A 102 18.31 6.88 11.08
CA GLU A 102 17.28 7.65 10.38
C GLU A 102 16.55 6.75 9.38
N PRO A 103 15.57 5.94 9.84
CA PRO A 103 14.88 5.00 8.97
C PRO A 103 13.87 5.68 8.03
N ILE A 104 13.65 7.01 8.15
CA ILE A 104 12.63 7.83 7.46
C ILE A 104 11.22 7.37 7.84
N ILE A 105 10.87 6.12 7.58
CA ILE A 105 9.59 5.50 7.95
C ILE A 105 9.91 4.20 8.70
N SER A 106 9.41 4.06 9.93
CA SER A 106 9.59 2.88 10.76
C SER A 106 8.27 2.43 11.37
N TYR A 107 8.00 1.14 11.26
CA TYR A 107 6.84 0.49 11.87
C TYR A 107 7.20 -0.34 13.09
N TRP A 108 8.49 -0.46 13.44
CA TRP A 108 8.98 -1.37 14.48
C TRP A 108 8.25 -1.20 15.81
N ASN A 109 8.38 -0.04 16.43
CA ASN A 109 7.79 0.19 17.75
C ASN A 109 6.24 0.24 17.71
N THR A 110 5.67 0.80 16.64
CA THR A 110 4.21 0.90 16.48
C THR A 110 3.57 -0.48 16.42
N LEU A 111 4.13 -1.40 15.65
CA LEU A 111 3.55 -2.74 15.50
C LEU A 111 3.72 -3.58 16.77
N PHE A 112 4.86 -3.51 17.46
CA PHE A 112 5.00 -4.15 18.79
C PHE A 112 4.05 -3.55 19.82
N GLY A 113 3.80 -2.24 19.79
CA GLY A 113 2.76 -1.60 20.61
C GLY A 113 1.36 -2.17 20.33
N GLY A 114 1.04 -2.42 19.06
CA GLY A 114 -0.20 -3.07 18.65
C GLY A 114 -0.33 -4.52 19.17
N ILE A 115 0.75 -5.29 19.12
CA ILE A 115 0.82 -6.65 19.66
C ILE A 115 0.55 -6.63 21.17
N LEU A 116 1.24 -5.77 21.90
CA LEU A 116 1.03 -5.61 23.35
C LEU A 116 -0.44 -5.27 23.66
N ARG A 117 -1.02 -4.33 22.90
CA ARG A 117 -2.42 -3.92 23.06
C ARG A 117 -3.39 -5.10 22.90
N CYS A 118 -3.14 -5.97 21.93
CA CYS A 118 -3.94 -7.17 21.71
C CYS A 118 -3.79 -8.19 22.86
N TYR A 119 -2.59 -8.37 23.43
CA TYR A 119 -2.41 -9.26 24.58
C TYR A 119 -3.09 -8.74 25.84
N ILE A 120 -3.11 -7.42 26.07
CA ILE A 120 -3.90 -6.82 27.16
C ILE A 120 -5.38 -7.18 27.00
N LEU A 121 -5.92 -7.11 25.78
CA LEU A 121 -7.29 -7.54 25.52
C LEU A 121 -7.49 -9.03 25.84
N LEU A 122 -6.62 -9.90 25.31
CA LEU A 122 -6.70 -11.35 25.53
C LEU A 122 -6.69 -11.73 27.02
N ASN A 123 -5.89 -11.04 27.83
CA ASN A 123 -5.75 -11.33 29.26
C ASN A 123 -6.92 -10.85 30.11
N ASN A 124 -7.74 -9.91 29.61
CA ASN A 124 -8.80 -9.29 30.39
C ASN A 124 -10.23 -9.59 29.87
N ILE A 125 -10.39 -10.02 28.62
CA ILE A 125 -11.71 -10.13 27.98
C ILE A 125 -12.65 -11.13 28.68
N ASP A 126 -12.12 -12.21 29.27
CA ASP A 126 -12.89 -13.21 30.02
C ASP A 126 -13.51 -12.66 31.32
N THR A 127 -13.00 -11.53 31.80
CA THR A 127 -13.46 -10.94 33.06
C THR A 127 -14.56 -9.90 32.88
N VAL A 128 -14.92 -9.57 31.62
CA VAL A 128 -15.91 -8.53 31.32
C VAL A 128 -17.32 -8.95 31.74
N PRO A 129 -17.97 -8.25 32.69
CA PRO A 129 -19.31 -8.61 33.13
C PRO A 129 -20.33 -8.50 31.99
N ASN A 130 -21.28 -9.44 31.96
CA ASN A 130 -22.40 -9.48 31.01
C ASN A 130 -21.99 -9.57 29.54
N MET A 131 -20.77 -9.96 29.23
CA MET A 131 -20.35 -10.24 27.86
C MET A 131 -20.74 -11.66 27.47
N THR A 132 -21.29 -11.85 26.28
CA THR A 132 -21.65 -13.19 25.80
C THR A 132 -20.41 -14.01 25.45
N GLU A 133 -20.45 -15.32 25.63
CA GLU A 133 -19.37 -16.23 25.25
C GLU A 133 -19.01 -16.08 23.77
N GLU A 134 -20.00 -15.86 22.93
CA GLU A 134 -19.82 -15.63 21.50
C GLU A 134 -18.98 -14.37 21.23
N ASN A 135 -19.29 -13.24 21.88
CA ASN A 135 -18.51 -12.01 21.74
C ASN A 135 -17.09 -12.16 22.30
N VAL A 136 -16.93 -12.86 23.44
CA VAL A 136 -15.60 -13.18 23.97
C VAL A 136 -14.79 -13.96 22.95
N ARG A 137 -15.39 -15.00 22.34
CA ARG A 137 -14.76 -15.82 21.30
C ARG A 137 -14.35 -14.97 20.10
N ILE A 138 -15.25 -14.13 19.58
CA ILE A 138 -15.00 -13.27 18.42
C ILE A 138 -13.88 -12.26 18.71
N TYR A 139 -13.92 -11.59 19.87
CA TYR A 139 -12.91 -10.58 20.21
C TYR A 139 -11.53 -11.20 20.43
N LYS A 140 -11.46 -12.41 20.99
CA LYS A 140 -10.22 -13.18 21.04
C LYS A 140 -9.71 -13.53 19.63
N GLY A 141 -10.60 -13.92 18.73
CA GLY A 141 -10.28 -14.20 17.34
C GLY A 141 -9.73 -12.98 16.63
N GLU A 142 -10.32 -11.79 16.82
CA GLU A 142 -9.82 -10.55 16.26
C GLU A 142 -8.47 -10.14 16.82
N ALA A 143 -8.26 -10.27 18.13
CA ALA A 143 -6.97 -10.00 18.75
C ALA A 143 -5.87 -10.93 18.20
N LYS A 144 -6.14 -12.24 18.07
CA LYS A 144 -5.21 -13.19 17.46
C LYS A 144 -4.92 -12.88 16.00
N PHE A 145 -5.95 -12.51 15.23
CA PHE A 145 -5.78 -12.05 13.84
C PHE A 145 -4.85 -10.84 13.77
N LEU A 146 -5.05 -9.83 14.61
CA LEU A 146 -4.23 -8.62 14.63
C LEU A 146 -2.79 -8.92 15.09
N ILE A 147 -2.59 -9.78 16.09
CA ILE A 147 -1.25 -10.22 16.51
C ILE A 147 -0.54 -10.90 15.33
N ALA A 148 -1.20 -11.83 14.65
CA ALA A 148 -0.65 -12.49 13.47
C ALA A 148 -0.32 -11.49 12.36
N TYR A 149 -1.21 -10.56 12.09
CA TYR A 149 -1.03 -9.56 11.04
C TYR A 149 0.09 -8.56 11.38
N TYR A 150 0.20 -8.09 12.62
CA TYR A 150 1.29 -7.23 13.05
C TYR A 150 2.65 -7.93 12.98
N HIS A 151 2.74 -9.19 13.39
CA HIS A 151 3.96 -9.98 13.20
C HIS A 151 4.27 -10.20 11.71
N PHE A 152 3.27 -10.42 10.86
CA PHE A 152 3.49 -10.51 9.41
C PHE A 152 4.00 -9.19 8.84
N LEU A 153 3.47 -8.04 9.26
CA LEU A 153 3.98 -6.73 8.84
C LEU A 153 5.42 -6.50 9.30
N LEU A 154 5.76 -6.88 10.53
CA LEU A 154 7.14 -6.86 11.03
C LEU A 154 8.05 -7.77 10.19
N LEU A 155 7.62 -9.01 9.96
CA LEU A 155 8.35 -10.00 9.17
C LEU A 155 8.59 -9.52 7.73
N LYS A 156 7.58 -8.94 7.10
CA LYS A 156 7.65 -8.36 5.75
C LYS A 156 8.65 -7.23 5.66
N ASN A 157 8.68 -6.35 6.67
CA ASN A 157 9.56 -5.18 6.69
C ASN A 157 11.01 -5.53 7.11
N TYR A 158 11.16 -6.32 8.17
CA TYR A 158 12.44 -6.48 8.85
C TYR A 158 13.05 -7.88 8.70
N GLY A 159 12.37 -8.81 8.01
CA GLY A 159 12.79 -10.21 7.95
C GLY A 159 12.56 -10.93 9.28
N PRO A 160 13.50 -11.79 9.75
CA PRO A 160 13.42 -12.44 11.04
C PRO A 160 13.10 -11.47 12.18
N ILE A 161 12.21 -11.84 13.10
CA ILE A 161 11.73 -10.98 14.19
C ILE A 161 11.64 -11.77 15.51
N PRO A 162 11.60 -11.11 16.66
CA PRO A 162 11.15 -11.74 17.89
C PRO A 162 9.69 -12.14 17.80
N ILE A 163 9.36 -13.36 18.13
CA ILE A 163 7.97 -13.80 18.33
C ILE A 163 7.55 -13.37 19.73
N ILE A 164 6.48 -12.59 19.81
CA ILE A 164 5.86 -12.20 21.07
C ILE A 164 4.58 -13.01 21.21
N ASP A 165 4.61 -14.02 22.04
CA ASP A 165 3.53 -15.00 22.25
C ASP A 165 2.69 -14.75 23.52
N HIS A 166 3.07 -13.74 24.33
CA HIS A 166 2.38 -13.32 25.54
C HIS A 166 2.62 -11.83 25.83
N GLN A 167 1.89 -11.28 26.80
CA GLN A 167 2.10 -9.91 27.27
C GLN A 167 3.43 -9.80 28.00
N LEU A 168 4.36 -9.01 27.44
CA LEU A 168 5.63 -8.72 28.11
C LEU A 168 5.41 -7.75 29.29
N SER A 169 6.12 -7.96 30.40
CA SER A 169 6.08 -7.05 31.55
C SER A 169 6.83 -5.75 31.24
N HIS A 170 6.31 -4.62 31.73
CA HIS A 170 7.01 -3.34 31.69
C HIS A 170 8.36 -3.36 32.44
N ASP A 171 8.43 -4.18 33.49
CA ASP A 171 9.61 -4.32 34.35
C ASP A 171 10.55 -5.45 33.89
N MET A 172 10.33 -5.97 32.66
CA MET A 172 11.17 -7.04 32.10
C MET A 172 12.64 -6.59 32.00
N ASP A 173 13.55 -7.40 32.52
CA ASP A 173 14.97 -7.16 32.33
C ASP A 173 15.32 -7.30 30.84
N LYS A 174 16.16 -6.39 30.33
CA LYS A 174 16.61 -6.40 28.93
C LYS A 174 17.19 -7.75 28.50
N LYS A 175 17.85 -8.47 29.41
CA LYS A 175 18.38 -9.81 29.16
C LYS A 175 17.29 -10.86 28.85
N ASP A 176 16.05 -10.64 29.31
CA ASP A 176 14.94 -11.59 29.15
C ASP A 176 14.10 -11.27 27.89
N PHE A 177 14.34 -10.12 27.23
CA PHE A 177 13.66 -9.78 25.98
C PHE A 177 13.97 -10.84 24.90
N PRO A 178 12.94 -11.33 24.13
CA PRO A 178 13.14 -12.36 23.12
C PRO A 178 14.14 -11.95 22.05
N GLU A 179 14.96 -12.89 21.59
CA GLU A 179 15.80 -12.69 20.41
C GLU A 179 14.99 -12.77 19.11
N ARG A 180 15.63 -12.51 17.98
CA ARG A 180 15.03 -12.74 16.67
C ARG A 180 14.97 -14.24 16.40
N ASP A 181 13.78 -14.75 16.15
CA ASP A 181 13.59 -16.11 15.65
C ASP A 181 13.96 -16.18 14.16
N ASP A 182 14.29 -17.38 13.67
CA ASP A 182 14.50 -17.53 12.23
C ASP A 182 13.21 -17.31 11.45
N PHE A 183 13.36 -16.94 10.19
CA PHE A 183 12.25 -16.54 9.34
C PHE A 183 11.17 -17.63 9.21
N ASP A 184 11.56 -18.89 9.05
CA ASP A 184 10.63 -19.99 8.85
C ASP A 184 9.86 -20.33 10.12
N THR A 185 10.51 -20.23 11.29
CA THR A 185 9.85 -20.32 12.60
C THR A 185 8.81 -19.21 12.76
N CYS A 186 9.15 -17.96 12.42
CA CYS A 186 8.19 -16.86 12.43
C CYS A 186 6.98 -17.13 11.50
N VAL A 187 7.24 -17.59 10.26
CA VAL A 187 6.20 -17.91 9.28
C VAL A 187 5.24 -18.97 9.81
N ASN A 188 5.78 -20.06 10.38
CA ASN A 188 4.96 -21.15 10.91
C ASN A 188 4.06 -20.66 12.06
N TRP A 189 4.64 -19.95 13.01
CA TRP A 189 3.90 -19.42 14.15
C TRP A 189 2.78 -18.43 13.73
N ILE A 190 3.08 -17.53 12.79
CA ILE A 190 2.09 -16.58 12.26
C ILE A 190 0.97 -17.32 11.50
N ALA A 191 1.32 -18.33 10.70
CA ALA A 191 0.35 -19.12 9.95
C ALA A 191 -0.61 -19.88 10.89
N ASP A 192 -0.07 -20.52 11.93
CA ASP A 192 -0.86 -21.23 12.95
C ASP A 192 -1.80 -20.26 13.67
N LEU A 193 -1.34 -19.05 14.00
CA LEU A 193 -2.15 -18.04 14.67
C LEU A 193 -3.27 -17.49 13.76
N PHE A 194 -3.05 -17.40 12.44
CA PHE A 194 -4.13 -17.09 11.48
C PHE A 194 -5.16 -18.22 11.43
N ASP A 195 -4.74 -19.49 11.50
CA ASP A 195 -5.67 -20.63 11.56
C ASP A 195 -6.50 -20.64 12.84
N GLU A 196 -5.87 -20.39 14.00
CA GLU A 196 -6.60 -20.23 15.27
C GLU A 196 -7.61 -19.08 15.19
N ALA A 197 -7.21 -17.92 14.67
CA ALA A 197 -8.09 -16.79 14.49
C ALA A 197 -9.28 -17.13 13.57
N ALA A 198 -9.01 -17.80 12.44
CA ALA A 198 -10.05 -18.22 11.50
C ALA A 198 -11.09 -19.16 12.14
N GLY A 199 -10.67 -20.02 13.08
CA GLY A 199 -11.57 -20.91 13.85
C GLY A 199 -12.46 -20.16 14.86
N MET A 200 -12.08 -18.95 15.26
CA MET A 200 -12.80 -18.14 16.24
C MET A 200 -13.64 -17.02 15.63
N LEU A 201 -13.32 -16.60 14.44
CA LEU A 201 -13.94 -15.46 13.76
C LEU A 201 -15.22 -15.86 12.99
N PRO A 202 -16.19 -14.94 12.85
CA PRO A 202 -17.31 -15.15 11.95
C PRO A 202 -16.84 -15.13 10.49
N VAL A 203 -17.61 -15.76 9.61
CA VAL A 203 -17.35 -15.75 8.15
C VAL A 203 -17.57 -14.36 7.57
N GLU A 204 -18.56 -13.65 8.07
CA GLU A 204 -18.95 -12.29 7.65
C GLU A 204 -19.22 -11.44 8.87
N GLN A 205 -18.87 -10.16 8.82
CA GLN A 205 -19.22 -9.17 9.84
C GLN A 205 -20.51 -8.45 9.49
N THR A 206 -21.20 -7.92 10.48
CA THR A 206 -22.36 -7.04 10.26
C THR A 206 -21.93 -5.74 9.55
N SER A 207 -22.87 -5.05 8.90
CA SER A 207 -22.60 -3.78 8.22
C SER A 207 -21.99 -2.72 9.15
N THR A 208 -22.35 -2.72 10.42
CA THR A 208 -21.82 -1.80 11.45
C THR A 208 -20.40 -2.18 11.91
N ALA A 209 -19.99 -3.41 11.69
CA ALA A 209 -18.67 -3.95 12.02
C ALA A 209 -17.79 -4.16 10.76
N TYR A 210 -18.18 -3.58 9.63
CA TYR A 210 -17.39 -3.67 8.39
C TYR A 210 -15.97 -3.14 8.61
N GLY A 211 -14.98 -3.89 8.14
CA GLY A 211 -13.56 -3.61 8.38
C GLY A 211 -12.95 -4.38 9.55
N ARG A 212 -13.76 -5.03 10.42
CA ARG A 212 -13.26 -5.98 11.42
C ARG A 212 -12.90 -7.31 10.76
N ALA A 213 -11.99 -8.05 11.39
CA ALA A 213 -11.47 -9.31 10.86
C ALA A 213 -12.57 -10.39 10.74
N THR A 214 -12.45 -11.23 9.71
CA THR A 214 -13.29 -12.40 9.44
C THR A 214 -12.44 -13.65 9.27
N SER A 215 -13.05 -14.83 9.34
CA SER A 215 -12.35 -16.09 9.07
C SER A 215 -11.79 -16.12 7.64
N VAL A 216 -12.51 -15.53 6.67
CA VAL A 216 -12.05 -15.39 5.27
C VAL A 216 -10.83 -14.48 5.18
N ALA A 217 -10.82 -13.35 5.89
CA ALA A 217 -9.68 -12.45 5.94
C ALA A 217 -8.43 -13.12 6.52
N ALA A 218 -8.59 -13.95 7.57
CA ALA A 218 -7.49 -14.68 8.18
C ALA A 218 -6.86 -15.69 7.21
N LYS A 219 -7.67 -16.49 6.51
CA LYS A 219 -7.19 -17.41 5.48
C LYS A 219 -6.52 -16.68 4.30
N ALA A 220 -7.08 -15.56 3.88
CA ALA A 220 -6.52 -14.74 2.83
C ALA A 220 -5.15 -14.18 3.21
N MET A 221 -4.98 -13.68 4.44
CA MET A 221 -3.69 -13.20 4.94
C MET A 221 -2.66 -14.32 5.10
N LYS A 222 -3.07 -15.51 5.53
CA LYS A 222 -2.21 -16.70 5.54
C LYS A 222 -1.70 -17.03 4.13
N SER A 223 -2.56 -16.95 3.10
CA SER A 223 -2.14 -17.14 1.69
C SER A 223 -1.04 -16.14 1.29
N ARG A 224 -1.21 -14.86 1.61
CA ARG A 224 -0.19 -13.83 1.34
C ARG A 224 1.13 -14.10 2.08
N LEU A 225 1.07 -14.45 3.35
CA LEU A 225 2.24 -14.80 4.17
C LEU A 225 3.05 -15.95 3.54
N LEU A 226 2.37 -17.03 3.17
CA LEU A 226 3.03 -18.23 2.63
C LEU A 226 3.59 -18.00 1.22
N LEU A 227 2.97 -17.13 0.41
CA LEU A 227 3.55 -16.67 -0.86
C LEU A 227 4.87 -15.92 -0.65
N TYR A 228 4.91 -15.03 0.34
CA TYR A 228 6.13 -14.32 0.70
C TYR A 228 7.23 -15.28 1.15
N ALA A 229 6.90 -16.25 2.00
CA ALA A 229 7.84 -17.25 2.50
C ALA A 229 8.40 -18.16 1.40
N ALA A 230 7.63 -18.43 0.35
CA ALA A 230 8.07 -19.23 -0.79
C ALA A 230 8.95 -18.46 -1.77
N SER A 231 8.95 -17.12 -1.69
CA SER A 231 9.60 -16.25 -2.68
C SER A 231 11.14 -16.28 -2.57
N PRO A 232 11.87 -15.97 -3.66
CA PRO A 232 13.34 -16.11 -3.74
C PRO A 232 14.12 -15.38 -2.65
N LEU A 233 13.61 -14.28 -2.10
CA LEU A 233 14.27 -13.56 -1.01
C LEU A 233 14.44 -14.41 0.25
N PHE A 234 13.45 -15.29 0.55
CA PHE A 234 13.33 -16.03 1.80
C PHE A 234 13.44 -17.54 1.63
N ASN A 235 13.57 -18.04 0.40
CA ASN A 235 13.59 -19.46 0.09
C ASN A 235 14.94 -19.87 -0.51
N GLY A 236 15.91 -20.15 0.35
CA GLY A 236 17.24 -20.61 -0.07
C GLY A 236 18.15 -19.47 -0.54
N ASN A 237 18.19 -18.36 0.18
CA ASN A 237 18.96 -17.18 -0.19
C ASN A 237 20.31 -17.11 0.53
N SER A 238 21.25 -18.01 0.16
CA SER A 238 22.63 -17.96 0.64
C SER A 238 23.44 -16.81 0.05
N GLU A 239 23.04 -16.28 -1.11
CA GLU A 239 23.74 -15.17 -1.78
C GLU A 239 23.76 -13.90 -0.91
N TYR A 240 22.62 -13.56 -0.27
CA TYR A 240 22.51 -12.34 0.53
C TYR A 240 22.65 -12.58 2.02
N TYR A 241 22.36 -13.79 2.51
CA TYR A 241 22.14 -14.06 3.93
C TYR A 241 23.00 -15.20 4.51
N ALA A 242 24.10 -15.59 3.86
CA ALA A 242 24.99 -16.65 4.36
C ALA A 242 25.53 -16.34 5.78
N ASP A 243 25.82 -15.07 6.05
CA ASP A 243 26.37 -14.61 7.34
C ASP A 243 25.33 -14.00 8.27
N PHE A 244 24.04 -14.05 7.88
CA PHE A 244 22.97 -13.52 8.69
C PHE A 244 22.50 -14.55 9.72
N LYS A 245 23.13 -14.50 10.90
CA LYS A 245 23.01 -15.50 11.95
C LYS A 245 22.65 -14.89 13.30
N SER A 246 21.95 -15.69 14.14
CA SER A 246 21.75 -15.34 15.54
C SER A 246 23.07 -15.18 16.28
N LYS A 247 23.18 -14.18 17.15
CA LYS A 247 24.34 -13.96 18.02
C LYS A 247 24.42 -14.96 19.16
N LEU A 248 23.32 -15.62 19.53
CA LEU A 248 23.27 -16.52 20.69
C LEU A 248 23.73 -17.93 20.34
N ASP A 249 23.32 -18.48 19.23
CA ASP A 249 23.55 -19.88 18.88
C ASP A 249 24.12 -20.10 17.47
N GLY A 250 24.27 -19.02 16.70
CA GLY A 250 24.84 -19.08 15.35
C GLY A 250 23.94 -19.69 14.28
N ARG A 251 22.65 -19.95 14.59
CA ARG A 251 21.70 -20.46 13.58
C ARG A 251 21.49 -19.42 12.48
N ASN A 252 21.25 -19.89 11.27
CA ASN A 252 20.87 -19.04 10.14
C ASN A 252 19.49 -18.44 10.39
N LEU A 253 19.36 -17.12 10.25
CA LEU A 253 18.09 -16.42 10.43
C LEU A 253 17.20 -16.48 9.20
N ILE A 254 17.76 -16.78 8.01
CA ILE A 254 17.02 -17.06 6.76
C ILE A 254 17.56 -18.35 6.17
N SER A 255 16.67 -19.19 5.64
CA SER A 255 17.02 -20.48 5.04
C SER A 255 18.05 -20.35 3.93
N GLN A 256 19.08 -21.18 3.98
CA GLN A 256 20.16 -21.24 2.99
C GLN A 256 19.86 -22.23 1.85
N THR A 257 18.87 -23.08 2.01
CA THR A 257 18.51 -24.13 1.06
C THR A 257 17.11 -23.89 0.50
N TYR A 258 16.97 -23.98 -0.82
CA TYR A 258 15.67 -23.90 -1.50
C TYR A 258 14.79 -25.09 -1.09
N ASP A 259 13.53 -24.80 -0.77
CA ASP A 259 12.51 -25.79 -0.46
C ASP A 259 11.24 -25.57 -1.32
N GLU A 260 11.01 -26.49 -2.25
CA GLU A 260 9.82 -26.47 -3.12
C GLU A 260 8.51 -26.60 -2.35
N LYS A 261 8.52 -27.24 -1.16
CA LYS A 261 7.35 -27.37 -0.30
C LYS A 261 6.76 -26.03 0.12
N LYS A 262 7.57 -24.96 0.19
CA LYS A 262 7.06 -23.61 0.47
C LYS A 262 6.09 -23.15 -0.61
N TRP A 263 6.37 -23.40 -1.90
CA TRP A 263 5.46 -23.12 -3.00
C TRP A 263 4.21 -23.99 -2.96
N GLN A 264 4.33 -25.28 -2.60
CA GLN A 264 3.20 -26.17 -2.42
C GLN A 264 2.26 -25.67 -1.31
N ARG A 265 2.82 -25.25 -0.16
CA ARG A 265 2.05 -24.63 0.94
C ARG A 265 1.35 -23.34 0.51
N ALA A 266 2.05 -22.47 -0.25
CA ALA A 266 1.48 -21.24 -0.78
C ALA A 266 0.29 -21.52 -1.72
N ALA A 267 0.42 -22.48 -2.64
CA ALA A 267 -0.66 -22.90 -3.53
C ALA A 267 -1.86 -23.47 -2.76
N THR A 268 -1.61 -24.34 -1.79
CA THR A 268 -2.66 -24.92 -0.94
C THR A 268 -3.42 -23.83 -0.18
N ALA A 269 -2.72 -22.93 0.51
CA ALA A 269 -3.35 -21.85 1.25
C ALA A 269 -4.14 -20.87 0.36
N ALA A 270 -3.67 -20.62 -0.87
CA ALA A 270 -4.39 -19.81 -1.82
C ALA A 270 -5.70 -20.48 -2.27
N ARG A 271 -5.71 -21.80 -2.55
CA ARG A 271 -6.93 -22.55 -2.86
C ARG A 271 -7.92 -22.54 -1.70
N GLU A 272 -7.45 -22.86 -0.48
CA GLU A 272 -8.29 -22.86 0.71
C GLU A 272 -8.92 -21.46 0.97
N ALA A 273 -8.19 -20.39 0.72
CA ALA A 273 -8.70 -19.03 0.84
C ALA A 273 -9.72 -18.70 -0.26
N ILE A 274 -9.49 -19.12 -1.51
CA ILE A 274 -10.44 -18.96 -2.62
C ILE A 274 -11.73 -19.71 -2.33
N ASP A 275 -11.63 -20.97 -1.91
CA ASP A 275 -12.79 -21.81 -1.59
C ASP A 275 -13.61 -21.22 -0.44
N ALA A 276 -12.95 -20.77 0.64
CA ALA A 276 -13.61 -20.15 1.77
C ALA A 276 -14.28 -18.82 1.39
N ALA A 277 -13.61 -17.99 0.60
CA ALA A 277 -14.15 -16.72 0.12
C ALA A 277 -15.37 -16.96 -0.80
N THR A 278 -15.26 -17.89 -1.73
CA THR A 278 -16.35 -18.24 -2.65
C THR A 278 -17.56 -18.81 -1.90
N ALA A 279 -17.34 -19.69 -0.94
CA ALA A 279 -18.40 -20.24 -0.09
C ALA A 279 -19.09 -19.16 0.75
N ALA A 280 -18.38 -18.09 1.12
CA ALA A 280 -18.91 -16.93 1.82
C ALA A 280 -19.58 -15.90 0.89
N GLY A 281 -19.66 -16.17 -0.42
CA GLY A 281 -20.30 -15.29 -1.40
C GLY A 281 -19.42 -14.14 -1.93
N TYR A 282 -18.12 -14.16 -1.64
CA TYR A 282 -17.18 -13.23 -2.29
C TYR A 282 -16.91 -13.63 -3.74
N ALA A 283 -16.75 -12.63 -4.60
CA ALA A 283 -16.49 -12.83 -6.02
C ALA A 283 -15.81 -11.60 -6.61
N LEU A 284 -15.16 -11.75 -7.77
CA LEU A 284 -14.68 -10.61 -8.54
C LEU A 284 -15.83 -9.69 -8.94
N TYR A 285 -15.58 -8.40 -8.91
CA TYR A 285 -16.53 -7.38 -9.37
C TYR A 285 -16.57 -7.40 -10.91
N THR A 286 -17.65 -7.93 -11.49
CA THR A 286 -17.76 -8.21 -12.93
C THR A 286 -19.01 -7.65 -13.59
N ASP A 287 -20.04 -7.26 -12.80
CA ASP A 287 -21.31 -6.79 -13.34
C ASP A 287 -21.34 -5.27 -13.48
N PRO A 288 -21.27 -4.73 -14.70
CA PRO A 288 -21.32 -3.29 -14.92
C PRO A 288 -22.70 -2.68 -14.66
N SER A 289 -23.76 -3.46 -14.65
CA SER A 289 -25.13 -2.97 -14.44
C SER A 289 -25.37 -2.47 -13.02
N VAL A 290 -24.69 -3.08 -12.04
CA VAL A 290 -24.84 -2.79 -10.61
C VAL A 290 -24.40 -1.37 -10.26
N SER A 291 -23.36 -0.86 -10.91
CA SER A 291 -22.81 0.48 -10.66
C SER A 291 -23.39 1.58 -11.55
N LYS A 292 -24.05 1.21 -12.66
CA LYS A 292 -24.44 2.14 -13.74
C LYS A 292 -25.34 3.28 -13.30
N SER A 293 -26.21 3.06 -12.31
CA SER A 293 -27.11 4.10 -11.78
C SER A 293 -26.37 5.19 -10.99
N LYS A 294 -25.22 4.88 -10.43
CA LYS A 294 -24.42 5.80 -9.60
C LYS A 294 -23.18 6.31 -10.33
N PHE A 295 -22.56 5.44 -11.14
CA PHE A 295 -21.33 5.72 -11.86
C PHE A 295 -21.57 5.54 -13.37
N GLU A 296 -21.76 6.63 -14.09
CA GLU A 296 -21.96 6.58 -15.54
C GLU A 296 -20.62 6.44 -16.31
N MET A 297 -19.51 6.77 -15.66
CA MET A 297 -18.19 6.76 -16.26
C MET A 297 -17.22 5.84 -15.51
N PRO A 298 -16.30 5.22 -16.21
CA PRO A 298 -16.13 5.15 -17.68
C PRO A 298 -17.37 4.63 -18.41
N SER A 299 -17.62 5.09 -19.66
CA SER A 299 -18.76 4.65 -20.49
C SER A 299 -18.60 3.21 -20.98
N ASP A 300 -17.35 2.78 -21.25
CA ASP A 300 -17.02 1.39 -21.53
C ASP A 300 -17.25 0.52 -20.29
N ASP A 301 -18.01 -0.56 -20.44
CA ASP A 301 -18.45 -1.42 -19.35
C ASP A 301 -17.28 -2.13 -18.67
N VAL A 302 -16.28 -2.57 -19.43
CA VAL A 302 -15.10 -3.27 -18.87
C VAL A 302 -14.23 -2.27 -18.11
N GLN A 303 -13.96 -1.11 -18.68
CA GLN A 303 -13.19 -0.06 -18.01
C GLN A 303 -13.91 0.43 -16.75
N ARG A 304 -15.24 0.53 -16.75
CA ARG A 304 -16.03 0.94 -15.59
C ARG A 304 -15.93 -0.09 -14.46
N VAL A 305 -16.06 -1.38 -14.77
CA VAL A 305 -15.87 -2.49 -13.82
C VAL A 305 -14.47 -2.42 -13.19
N LEU A 306 -13.44 -2.25 -14.00
CA LEU A 306 -12.04 -2.16 -13.54
C LEU A 306 -11.79 -0.92 -12.69
N ARG A 307 -12.41 0.21 -13.05
CA ARG A 307 -12.27 1.48 -12.32
C ARG A 307 -12.94 1.44 -10.95
N LEU A 308 -14.03 0.68 -10.80
CA LEU A 308 -14.92 0.72 -9.66
C LEU A 308 -14.84 -0.51 -8.75
N ASN A 309 -14.03 -1.50 -9.06
CA ASN A 309 -13.99 -2.81 -8.40
C ASN A 309 -13.93 -2.77 -6.85
N PHE A 310 -13.34 -1.74 -6.25
CA PHE A 310 -13.35 -1.49 -4.81
C PHE A 310 -13.90 -0.11 -4.42
N ILE A 311 -14.02 0.83 -5.38
CA ILE A 311 -14.62 2.16 -5.12
C ILE A 311 -16.14 2.01 -4.87
N ASP A 312 -16.81 1.16 -5.64
CA ASP A 312 -18.22 0.83 -5.44
C ASP A 312 -18.41 -0.24 -4.35
N TYR A 313 -17.90 0.04 -3.16
CA TYR A 313 -17.80 -0.92 -2.05
C TYR A 313 -19.15 -1.46 -1.56
N ASN A 314 -20.26 -0.75 -1.78
CA ASN A 314 -21.59 -1.23 -1.40
C ASN A 314 -22.08 -2.39 -2.29
N ASN A 315 -21.61 -2.47 -3.52
CA ASN A 315 -21.99 -3.48 -4.50
C ASN A 315 -20.86 -4.48 -4.77
N SER A 316 -19.64 -4.13 -4.42
CA SER A 316 -18.49 -5.01 -4.63
C SER A 316 -18.47 -6.15 -3.59
N LYS A 317 -18.41 -7.38 -4.07
CA LYS A 317 -18.15 -8.59 -3.28
C LYS A 317 -16.68 -9.01 -3.35
N GLU A 318 -15.81 -8.15 -3.86
CA GLU A 318 -14.41 -8.50 -4.12
C GLU A 318 -13.50 -8.27 -2.91
N VAL A 319 -13.81 -7.29 -2.06
CA VAL A 319 -12.96 -6.90 -0.93
C VAL A 319 -13.16 -7.84 0.26
N LEU A 320 -12.13 -8.58 0.64
CA LEU A 320 -12.15 -9.57 1.72
C LEU A 320 -11.88 -8.94 3.10
N TRP A 321 -11.03 -7.90 3.11
CA TRP A 321 -10.77 -7.07 4.28
C TRP A 321 -10.36 -5.67 3.86
N ALA A 322 -10.88 -4.65 4.56
CA ALA A 322 -10.70 -3.24 4.21
C ALA A 322 -10.31 -2.37 5.39
N ASP A 323 -9.52 -1.35 5.10
CA ASP A 323 -9.29 -0.21 5.99
C ASP A 323 -10.41 0.82 5.79
N THR A 324 -11.21 1.05 6.81
CA THR A 324 -12.39 1.92 6.75
C THR A 324 -12.09 3.38 7.09
N ARG A 325 -10.84 3.72 7.41
CA ARG A 325 -10.45 5.11 7.70
C ARG A 325 -10.71 6.01 6.49
N LYS A 326 -11.18 7.22 6.76
CA LYS A 326 -11.33 8.22 5.71
C LYS A 326 -9.97 8.65 5.19
N GLU A 327 -9.92 8.85 3.88
CA GLU A 327 -8.75 9.45 3.25
C GLU A 327 -8.59 10.91 3.70
N MET A 328 -7.35 11.32 3.97
CA MET A 328 -7.02 12.69 4.35
C MET A 328 -7.09 13.64 3.13
N ASN A 329 -7.18 14.95 3.38
CA ASN A 329 -7.38 15.95 2.33
C ASN A 329 -6.34 15.91 1.20
N TYR A 330 -5.09 15.56 1.50
CA TYR A 330 -4.00 15.44 0.52
C TYR A 330 -3.66 13.98 0.22
N GLY A 331 -4.63 13.09 0.33
CA GLY A 331 -4.46 11.66 0.07
C GLY A 331 -4.37 11.30 -1.42
N LEU A 332 -4.52 10.02 -1.72
CA LEU A 332 -4.31 9.46 -3.05
C LEU A 332 -5.23 10.08 -4.12
N GLN A 333 -6.52 10.31 -3.79
CA GLN A 333 -7.47 10.87 -4.76
C GLN A 333 -7.12 12.31 -5.11
N TYR A 334 -6.80 13.14 -4.10
CA TYR A 334 -6.29 14.49 -4.33
C TYR A 334 -5.03 14.48 -5.21
N LYS A 335 -4.05 13.64 -4.85
CA LYS A 335 -2.76 13.55 -5.55
C LYS A 335 -2.92 13.06 -7.00
N SER A 336 -3.92 12.22 -7.28
CA SER A 336 -4.17 11.63 -8.60
C SER A 336 -5.10 12.46 -9.48
N ALA A 337 -5.98 13.27 -8.91
CA ALA A 337 -6.94 14.04 -9.70
C ALA A 337 -6.24 15.07 -10.61
N PRO A 338 -6.67 15.23 -11.88
CA PRO A 338 -6.07 16.19 -12.81
C PRO A 338 -6.27 17.62 -12.31
N TYR A 339 -5.25 18.47 -12.52
CA TYR A 339 -5.30 19.86 -12.07
C TYR A 339 -6.44 20.61 -12.74
N ARG A 340 -7.18 21.36 -11.92
CA ARG A 340 -8.22 22.27 -12.38
C ARG A 340 -8.04 23.63 -11.71
N VAL A 341 -9.10 24.37 -11.48
CA VAL A 341 -9.01 25.68 -10.82
C VAL A 341 -8.89 25.49 -9.32
N GLY A 342 -7.83 26.05 -8.70
CA GLY A 342 -7.66 26.06 -7.24
C GLY A 342 -6.90 24.84 -6.66
N PRO A 343 -6.79 24.76 -5.31
CA PRO A 343 -5.98 23.78 -4.61
C PRO A 343 -6.64 22.40 -4.44
N SER A 344 -7.68 22.09 -5.18
CA SER A 344 -8.48 20.87 -4.99
C SER A 344 -7.91 19.62 -5.68
N SER A 345 -6.79 19.70 -6.38
CA SER A 345 -6.17 18.56 -7.05
C SER A 345 -4.66 18.68 -7.17
N GLY A 346 -3.98 17.57 -6.90
CA GLY A 346 -2.53 17.50 -6.91
C GLY A 346 -1.93 17.26 -8.30
N ASN A 347 -2.64 16.59 -9.20
CA ASN A 347 -2.20 16.30 -10.57
C ASN A 347 -0.77 15.72 -10.66
N GLY A 348 -0.33 14.96 -9.66
CA GLY A 348 1.09 14.68 -9.49
C GLY A 348 1.47 13.20 -9.30
N VAL A 349 0.53 12.26 -9.28
CA VAL A 349 0.88 10.83 -9.28
C VAL A 349 1.19 10.41 -10.73
N GLY A 350 2.39 10.73 -11.15
CA GLY A 350 2.87 10.43 -12.51
C GLY A 350 3.23 8.96 -12.67
N VAL A 351 2.56 8.25 -13.58
CA VAL A 351 2.87 6.86 -13.89
C VAL A 351 4.18 6.80 -14.67
N THR A 352 5.12 5.95 -14.25
CA THR A 352 6.40 5.83 -14.95
C THR A 352 6.25 5.15 -16.30
N LEU A 353 7.13 5.46 -17.24
CA LEU A 353 7.12 4.81 -18.54
C LEU A 353 7.30 3.29 -18.43
N SER A 354 8.16 2.84 -17.49
CA SER A 354 8.35 1.41 -17.22
C SER A 354 7.06 0.72 -16.75
N MET A 355 6.21 1.40 -15.96
CA MET A 355 4.92 0.85 -15.57
C MET A 355 3.91 0.88 -16.72
N VAL A 356 3.88 1.93 -17.53
CA VAL A 356 3.07 1.99 -18.76
C VAL A 356 3.38 0.81 -19.68
N GLU A 357 4.63 0.42 -19.80
CA GLU A 357 5.06 -0.72 -20.60
C GLU A 357 4.68 -2.10 -20.01
N GLN A 358 4.35 -2.18 -18.70
CA GLN A 358 3.88 -3.43 -18.08
C GLN A 358 2.45 -3.81 -18.50
N PHE A 359 1.60 -2.85 -18.82
CA PHE A 359 0.25 -3.18 -19.31
C PHE A 359 0.34 -3.97 -20.61
N TYR A 360 -0.59 -4.92 -20.80
CA TYR A 360 -0.60 -5.76 -22.00
C TYR A 360 -1.11 -5.01 -23.24
N THR A 361 -0.89 -5.61 -24.39
CA THR A 361 -1.64 -5.28 -25.61
C THR A 361 -3.11 -5.71 -25.46
N GLU A 362 -3.96 -5.25 -26.36
CA GLU A 362 -5.36 -5.73 -26.45
C GLU A 362 -5.48 -7.25 -26.69
N ASN A 363 -4.41 -7.88 -27.19
CA ASN A 363 -4.31 -9.33 -27.38
C ASN A 363 -3.93 -10.08 -26.08
N GLY A 364 -3.70 -9.38 -24.99
CA GLY A 364 -3.37 -9.95 -23.68
C GLY A 364 -1.93 -10.45 -23.56
N LEU A 365 -1.02 -9.96 -24.37
CA LEU A 365 0.40 -10.27 -24.35
C LEU A 365 1.25 -9.09 -23.89
N PRO A 366 2.43 -9.33 -23.30
CA PRO A 366 3.43 -8.30 -23.09
C PRO A 366 3.75 -7.59 -24.43
N ILE A 367 3.94 -6.28 -24.40
CA ILE A 367 4.15 -5.49 -25.63
C ILE A 367 5.38 -5.92 -26.46
N ASP A 368 6.39 -6.49 -25.80
CA ASP A 368 7.61 -7.02 -26.42
C ASP A 368 7.47 -8.45 -26.94
N MET A 369 6.35 -9.11 -26.68
CA MET A 369 6.09 -10.48 -27.10
C MET A 369 4.97 -10.60 -28.13
N ASP A 370 4.13 -9.58 -28.28
CA ASP A 370 3.02 -9.61 -29.22
C ASP A 370 3.51 -9.35 -30.66
N PRO A 371 3.44 -10.34 -31.57
CA PRO A 371 3.90 -10.17 -32.95
C PRO A 371 3.05 -9.19 -33.76
N ASN A 372 1.83 -8.86 -33.29
CA ASN A 372 0.94 -7.89 -33.94
C ASN A 372 1.09 -6.48 -33.40
N TYR A 373 1.98 -6.25 -32.42
CA TYR A 373 2.24 -4.93 -31.85
C TYR A 373 3.59 -4.38 -32.32
N ASP A 374 3.60 -3.14 -32.85
CA ASP A 374 4.84 -2.46 -33.28
C ASP A 374 5.66 -2.00 -32.07
N TYR A 375 6.35 -2.94 -31.42
CA TYR A 375 7.18 -2.65 -30.24
C TYR A 375 8.29 -1.66 -30.54
N GLU A 376 8.96 -1.76 -31.70
CA GLU A 376 10.05 -0.88 -32.08
C GLU A 376 9.55 0.54 -32.41
N GLY A 377 8.35 0.65 -32.94
CA GLY A 377 7.72 1.94 -33.25
C GLY A 377 6.87 2.52 -32.11
N ARG A 378 6.87 1.93 -30.90
CA ARG A 378 5.99 2.34 -29.80
C ARG A 378 6.14 3.81 -29.37
N TYR A 379 7.32 4.39 -29.52
CA TYR A 379 7.58 5.79 -29.18
C TYR A 379 7.36 6.78 -30.35
N ARG A 380 6.96 6.29 -31.51
CA ARG A 380 6.50 7.17 -32.58
C ARG A 380 5.14 7.74 -32.22
N THR A 381 4.87 8.94 -32.73
CA THR A 381 3.60 9.64 -32.56
C THR A 381 2.77 9.58 -33.82
N ALA A 382 1.45 9.49 -33.65
CA ALA A 382 0.46 9.62 -34.69
C ALA A 382 -0.78 10.35 -34.16
N GLU A 383 -1.60 10.85 -35.05
CA GLU A 383 -2.89 11.44 -34.72
C GLU A 383 -3.96 10.34 -34.67
N TYR A 384 -4.73 10.32 -33.61
CA TYR A 384 -5.80 9.36 -33.38
C TYR A 384 -7.10 10.06 -33.03
N HIS A 385 -8.23 9.54 -33.53
CA HIS A 385 -9.58 9.99 -33.24
C HIS A 385 -10.45 8.76 -32.97
N ASN A 386 -10.46 8.31 -31.74
CA ASN A 386 -11.22 7.11 -31.31
C ASN A 386 -11.70 7.27 -29.85
N ASP A 387 -12.33 6.25 -29.31
CA ASP A 387 -12.93 6.27 -27.98
C ASP A 387 -11.93 6.46 -26.83
N VAL A 388 -10.64 6.23 -27.07
CA VAL A 388 -9.60 6.31 -26.02
C VAL A 388 -8.65 7.51 -26.19
N CYS A 389 -8.60 8.09 -27.38
CA CYS A 389 -7.70 9.21 -27.71
C CYS A 389 -8.30 10.11 -28.81
N ASP A 390 -8.14 11.44 -28.63
CA ASP A 390 -8.52 12.41 -29.64
C ASP A 390 -7.39 13.44 -29.81
N GLY A 391 -6.46 13.17 -30.74
CA GLY A 391 -5.31 14.00 -31.10
C GLY A 391 -4.00 13.22 -31.17
N VAL A 392 -2.88 13.93 -31.20
CA VAL A 392 -1.56 13.32 -31.31
C VAL A 392 -1.16 12.63 -30.00
N THR A 393 -0.79 11.35 -30.08
CA THR A 393 -0.23 10.59 -28.96
C THR A 393 0.81 9.57 -29.43
N MET A 394 1.53 8.95 -28.50
CA MET A 394 2.44 7.85 -28.82
C MET A 394 1.68 6.58 -29.20
N ASN A 395 2.23 5.81 -30.14
CA ASN A 395 1.72 4.47 -30.47
C ASN A 395 1.67 3.56 -29.23
N LEU A 396 2.58 3.76 -28.25
CA LEU A 396 2.57 3.06 -26.97
C LEU A 396 1.22 3.13 -26.24
N ASN A 397 0.44 4.17 -26.45
CA ASN A 397 -0.82 4.40 -25.76
C ASN A 397 -2.04 3.78 -26.47
N ILE A 398 -1.84 3.16 -27.62
CA ILE A 398 -2.91 2.63 -28.49
C ILE A 398 -2.79 1.11 -28.60
N GLY A 399 -3.91 0.41 -28.79
CA GLY A 399 -3.95 -1.05 -28.85
C GLY A 399 -3.59 -1.72 -27.53
N ARG A 400 -3.95 -1.08 -26.43
CA ARG A 400 -3.66 -1.57 -25.08
C ARG A 400 -4.90 -2.21 -24.45
N GLU A 401 -4.65 -3.02 -23.42
CA GLU A 401 -5.69 -3.65 -22.63
C GLU A 401 -6.59 -2.64 -21.89
N PRO A 402 -7.83 -3.04 -21.52
CA PRO A 402 -8.77 -2.14 -20.85
C PRO A 402 -8.28 -1.56 -19.52
N ARG A 403 -7.43 -2.27 -18.74
CA ARG A 403 -6.86 -1.75 -17.48
C ARG A 403 -5.97 -0.55 -17.70
N PHE A 404 -5.25 -0.47 -18.83
CA PHE A 404 -4.46 0.71 -19.16
C PHE A 404 -5.36 1.94 -19.25
N TYR A 405 -6.44 1.88 -20.03
CA TYR A 405 -7.36 2.99 -20.20
C TYR A 405 -8.18 3.31 -18.93
N ALA A 406 -8.50 2.30 -18.13
CA ALA A 406 -9.21 2.50 -16.87
C ALA A 406 -8.34 3.18 -15.79
N TRP A 407 -7.02 2.97 -15.80
CA TRP A 407 -6.15 3.34 -14.67
C TRP A 407 -5.08 4.38 -14.99
N VAL A 408 -4.80 4.65 -16.28
CA VAL A 408 -3.77 5.59 -16.71
C VAL A 408 -4.35 6.65 -17.65
N ALA A 409 -4.08 7.91 -17.35
CA ALA A 409 -4.33 9.02 -18.27
C ALA A 409 -3.04 9.41 -18.98
N PHE A 410 -3.14 9.76 -20.27
CA PHE A 410 -2.05 10.11 -21.15
C PHE A 410 -2.42 11.29 -22.05
N GLN A 411 -1.45 11.87 -22.75
CA GLN A 411 -1.65 13.03 -23.64
C GLN A 411 -2.74 12.75 -24.67
N ASN A 412 -3.76 13.59 -24.72
CA ASN A 412 -4.97 13.50 -25.55
C ASN A 412 -5.87 12.29 -25.29
N GLY A 413 -5.66 11.56 -24.19
CA GLY A 413 -6.61 10.60 -23.65
C GLY A 413 -7.63 11.25 -22.73
N TYR A 414 -8.30 10.44 -21.91
CA TYR A 414 -9.43 10.88 -21.10
C TYR A 414 -9.24 10.54 -19.60
N TYR A 415 -9.81 11.40 -18.75
CA TYR A 415 -9.90 11.19 -17.30
C TYR A 415 -11.34 11.44 -16.82
N GLU A 416 -11.93 10.46 -16.20
CA GLU A 416 -13.30 10.51 -15.69
C GLU A 416 -13.28 11.11 -14.28
N VAL A 417 -13.75 12.35 -14.16
CA VAL A 417 -13.96 13.09 -12.91
C VAL A 417 -15.18 14.00 -13.06
N MET A 418 -15.84 14.29 -11.94
CA MET A 418 -17.03 15.13 -11.94
C MET A 418 -16.65 16.58 -12.30
N LYS A 419 -17.32 17.14 -13.31
CA LYS A 419 -17.13 18.50 -13.78
C LYS A 419 -18.39 19.33 -13.51
N ARG A 420 -18.51 19.88 -12.28
CA ARG A 420 -19.74 20.56 -11.85
C ARG A 420 -19.96 21.94 -12.45
N ASN A 421 -18.92 22.69 -12.82
CA ASN A 421 -19.03 24.08 -13.31
C ASN A 421 -18.74 24.20 -14.82
N SER A 422 -19.06 23.17 -15.58
CA SER A 422 -19.07 23.23 -17.02
C SER A 422 -20.37 23.86 -17.51
N GLU A 423 -20.31 24.62 -18.62
CA GLU A 423 -21.52 25.02 -19.37
C GLU A 423 -22.29 23.79 -19.86
N ASP A 424 -21.60 22.64 -19.98
CA ASP A 424 -22.19 21.33 -20.19
C ASP A 424 -22.36 20.62 -18.82
N PRO A 425 -23.59 20.55 -18.26
CA PRO A 425 -23.84 19.90 -17.00
C PRO A 425 -23.61 18.38 -17.03
N GLU A 426 -23.45 17.79 -18.21
CA GLU A 426 -23.17 16.37 -18.40
C GLU A 426 -21.67 16.06 -18.55
N ALA A 427 -20.79 17.05 -18.56
CA ALA A 427 -19.36 16.83 -18.71
C ALA A 427 -18.77 16.10 -17.50
N LYS A 428 -18.63 14.77 -17.62
CA LYS A 428 -18.09 13.85 -16.61
C LYS A 428 -16.70 13.32 -16.98
N VAL A 429 -16.14 13.82 -18.07
CA VAL A 429 -14.86 13.39 -18.62
C VAL A 429 -14.06 14.61 -19.04
N VAL A 430 -12.76 14.60 -18.73
CA VAL A 430 -11.85 15.63 -19.23
C VAL A 430 -10.83 15.01 -20.18
N LYS A 431 -10.54 15.71 -21.28
CA LYS A 431 -9.44 15.38 -22.18
C LYS A 431 -8.14 15.82 -21.54
N THR A 432 -7.23 14.91 -21.32
CA THR A 432 -5.96 15.19 -20.64
C THR A 432 -4.91 15.74 -21.59
N ARG A 433 -4.25 16.84 -21.19
CA ARG A 433 -3.21 17.52 -21.96
C ARG A 433 -2.10 17.96 -20.99
N PHE A 434 -0.88 17.44 -21.19
CA PHE A 434 0.24 17.55 -20.25
C PHE A 434 1.44 18.33 -20.78
N ARG A 435 1.42 18.86 -22.03
CA ARG A 435 2.50 19.72 -22.51
C ARG A 435 2.65 20.91 -21.57
N LYS A 436 3.83 21.50 -21.50
CA LYS A 436 4.19 22.55 -20.54
C LYS A 436 3.10 23.61 -20.30
N ASN A 437 2.50 24.13 -21.35
CA ASN A 437 1.51 25.22 -21.29
C ASN A 437 0.05 24.72 -21.34
N ASP A 438 -0.18 23.41 -21.45
CA ASP A 438 -1.51 22.82 -21.44
C ASP A 438 -2.18 22.91 -20.07
N GLU A 439 -3.48 22.59 -19.99
CA GLU A 439 -4.30 22.68 -18.76
C GLU A 439 -3.69 21.91 -17.59
N PHE A 440 -3.19 20.70 -17.83
CA PHE A 440 -2.59 19.82 -16.81
C PHE A 440 -1.05 19.81 -16.87
N GLY A 441 -0.44 20.61 -17.72
CA GLY A 441 1.01 20.77 -17.82
C GLY A 441 1.61 21.49 -16.62
N ILE A 442 2.93 21.52 -16.55
CA ILE A 442 3.65 22.15 -15.44
C ILE A 442 3.39 23.67 -15.36
N LYS A 443 3.29 24.37 -16.52
CA LYS A 443 3.21 25.84 -16.57
C LYS A 443 4.35 26.46 -15.75
N ALA A 444 4.02 27.36 -14.82
CA ALA A 444 4.96 27.95 -13.87
C ALA A 444 4.85 27.34 -12.45
N ARG A 445 4.25 26.16 -12.31
CA ARG A 445 4.05 25.50 -11.01
C ARG A 445 5.32 24.79 -10.57
N THR A 446 5.60 24.83 -9.27
CA THR A 446 6.70 24.06 -8.65
C THR A 446 6.26 22.70 -8.16
N THR A 447 4.95 22.51 -7.98
CA THR A 447 4.27 21.27 -7.55
C THR A 447 2.98 21.11 -8.35
N ASN A 448 2.21 20.05 -8.11
CA ASN A 448 0.91 19.82 -8.74
C ASN A 448 0.97 19.71 -10.27
N TYR A 449 1.91 18.91 -10.75
CA TYR A 449 2.05 18.52 -12.15
C TYR A 449 2.52 17.07 -12.25
N SER A 450 2.20 16.38 -13.34
CA SER A 450 2.74 15.04 -13.59
C SER A 450 4.20 15.12 -14.05
N PRO A 451 5.15 14.53 -13.31
CA PRO A 451 6.55 14.51 -13.73
C PRO A 451 6.82 13.60 -14.94
N THR A 452 5.87 12.75 -15.32
CA THR A 452 6.05 11.74 -16.38
C THR A 452 5.24 12.00 -17.63
N GLY A 453 4.31 12.95 -17.63
CA GLY A 453 3.34 13.15 -18.71
C GLY A 453 2.23 12.09 -18.76
N TYR A 454 2.18 11.19 -17.77
CA TYR A 454 1.09 10.26 -17.50
C TYR A 454 0.52 10.54 -16.11
N LEU A 455 -0.74 10.23 -15.87
CA LEU A 455 -1.36 10.46 -14.57
C LEU A 455 -2.18 9.24 -14.13
N ASN A 456 -2.07 8.89 -12.84
CA ASN A 456 -2.85 7.82 -12.26
C ASN A 456 -4.35 8.14 -12.20
N LYS A 457 -5.18 7.14 -12.52
CA LYS A 457 -6.65 7.18 -12.36
C LYS A 457 -7.13 6.17 -11.32
N LYS A 458 -6.38 5.09 -11.05
CA LYS A 458 -6.80 4.03 -10.13
C LYS A 458 -6.93 4.56 -8.71
N GLY A 459 -8.01 4.19 -8.03
CA GLY A 459 -8.31 4.67 -6.69
C GLY A 459 -8.84 6.12 -6.61
N CYS A 460 -8.89 6.86 -7.72
CA CYS A 460 -9.56 8.14 -7.79
C CYS A 460 -11.00 7.93 -8.27
N SER A 461 -11.97 8.28 -7.44
CA SER A 461 -13.39 8.11 -7.77
C SER A 461 -13.82 9.00 -8.94
N PRO A 462 -14.60 8.48 -9.91
CA PRO A 462 -15.20 9.32 -10.95
C PRO A 462 -16.15 10.40 -10.39
N LEU A 463 -16.61 10.24 -9.15
CA LEU A 463 -17.45 11.23 -8.46
C LEU A 463 -16.63 12.32 -7.74
N TYR A 464 -15.31 12.30 -7.83
CA TYR A 464 -14.48 13.32 -7.19
C TYR A 464 -14.69 14.68 -7.86
N ASP A 465 -15.14 15.64 -7.05
CA ASP A 465 -15.33 17.03 -7.48
C ASP A 465 -14.05 17.82 -7.19
N ASN A 466 -13.20 17.95 -8.20
CA ASN A 466 -11.92 18.65 -8.09
C ASN A 466 -11.96 20.11 -8.58
N ILE A 467 -13.15 20.69 -8.74
CA ILE A 467 -13.34 22.06 -9.22
C ILE A 467 -13.45 23.04 -8.05
N GLN A 468 -14.02 22.59 -6.94
CA GLN A 468 -14.21 23.43 -5.75
C GLN A 468 -13.09 23.20 -4.74
N GLU A 469 -12.69 24.27 -4.06
CA GLU A 469 -11.75 24.19 -2.95
C GLU A 469 -12.37 23.45 -1.75
N ASN A 470 -11.56 22.63 -1.08
CA ASN A 470 -11.92 21.93 0.15
C ASN A 470 -13.08 20.94 0.04
N VAL A 471 -13.36 20.40 -1.14
CA VAL A 471 -14.28 19.29 -1.26
C VAL A 471 -13.59 18.00 -0.83
N PRO A 472 -14.12 17.31 0.19
CA PRO A 472 -13.54 16.04 0.60
C PRO A 472 -13.66 15.00 -0.51
N ALA A 473 -12.63 14.16 -0.66
CA ALA A 473 -12.67 13.05 -1.59
C ALA A 473 -13.83 12.11 -1.25
N PRO A 474 -14.52 11.54 -2.26
CA PRO A 474 -15.53 10.52 -2.03
C PRO A 474 -14.97 9.38 -1.20
N HIS A 475 -15.63 9.06 -0.08
CA HIS A 475 -15.18 8.02 0.81
C HIS A 475 -15.50 6.63 0.25
N TYR A 476 -14.50 5.77 0.29
CA TYR A 476 -14.64 4.31 0.16
C TYR A 476 -13.58 3.62 1.05
N PRO A 477 -13.87 2.43 1.62
CA PRO A 477 -12.89 1.64 2.36
C PRO A 477 -11.78 1.16 1.44
N TRP A 478 -10.52 1.25 1.90
CA TRP A 478 -9.38 0.81 1.11
C TRP A 478 -9.19 -0.71 1.21
N PRO A 479 -9.06 -1.45 0.11
CA PRO A 479 -8.86 -2.88 0.16
C PRO A 479 -7.48 -3.21 0.74
N VAL A 480 -7.45 -3.92 1.86
CA VAL A 480 -6.21 -4.50 2.40
C VAL A 480 -5.90 -5.82 1.69
N ILE A 481 -6.95 -6.60 1.41
CA ILE A 481 -6.88 -7.78 0.57
C ILE A 481 -8.21 -7.99 -0.16
N ARG A 482 -8.14 -8.41 -1.41
CA ARG A 482 -9.30 -8.65 -2.27
C ARG A 482 -9.15 -9.95 -3.06
N MET A 483 -10.26 -10.46 -3.58
CA MET A 483 -10.37 -11.77 -4.23
C MET A 483 -9.37 -11.98 -5.38
N ALA A 484 -9.10 -10.94 -6.18
CA ALA A 484 -8.14 -11.04 -7.28
C ALA A 484 -6.74 -11.42 -6.79
N GLU A 485 -6.32 -10.95 -5.62
CA GLU A 485 -5.00 -11.30 -5.09
C GLU A 485 -4.87 -12.80 -4.79
N LEU A 486 -5.93 -13.45 -4.34
CA LEU A 486 -5.90 -14.89 -4.08
C LEU A 486 -5.66 -15.69 -5.36
N TYR A 487 -6.29 -15.32 -6.45
CA TYR A 487 -6.05 -15.93 -7.77
C TYR A 487 -4.61 -15.69 -8.25
N LEU A 488 -4.08 -14.50 -8.02
CA LEU A 488 -2.69 -14.16 -8.38
C LEU A 488 -1.68 -14.90 -7.50
N ASN A 489 -1.97 -15.07 -6.19
CA ASN A 489 -1.15 -15.85 -5.28
C ASN A 489 -1.08 -17.33 -5.73
N LEU A 490 -2.21 -17.91 -6.10
CA LEU A 490 -2.29 -19.26 -6.62
C LEU A 490 -1.51 -19.40 -7.93
N ALA A 491 -1.73 -18.49 -8.87
CA ALA A 491 -1.06 -18.54 -10.18
C ALA A 491 0.47 -18.44 -10.06
N GLU A 492 0.98 -17.57 -9.20
CA GLU A 492 2.43 -17.43 -8.98
C GLU A 492 3.02 -18.70 -8.34
N ALA A 493 2.33 -19.28 -7.35
CA ALA A 493 2.78 -20.51 -6.71
C ALA A 493 2.80 -21.68 -7.70
N GLU A 494 1.72 -21.88 -8.47
CA GLU A 494 1.61 -22.96 -9.46
C GLU A 494 2.62 -22.80 -10.60
N ALA A 495 2.86 -21.58 -11.08
CA ALA A 495 3.87 -21.30 -12.09
C ALA A 495 5.28 -21.69 -11.60
N ASN A 496 5.62 -21.37 -10.33
CA ASN A 496 6.91 -21.75 -9.75
C ASN A 496 7.06 -23.26 -9.52
N LEU A 497 5.96 -23.97 -9.29
CA LEU A 497 5.94 -25.43 -9.23
C LEU A 497 6.05 -26.07 -10.63
N GLY A 498 5.84 -25.32 -11.71
CA GLY A 498 5.81 -25.81 -13.08
C GLY A 498 4.46 -26.41 -13.49
N ASN A 499 3.41 -26.20 -12.72
CA ASN A 499 2.04 -26.60 -12.98
C ASN A 499 1.36 -25.58 -13.90
N ILE A 500 1.78 -25.53 -15.18
CA ILE A 500 1.39 -24.48 -16.13
C ILE A 500 -0.13 -24.39 -16.27
N ASP A 501 -0.82 -25.51 -16.48
CA ASP A 501 -2.28 -25.53 -16.65
C ASP A 501 -3.00 -24.97 -15.42
N SER A 502 -2.56 -25.33 -14.21
CA SER A 502 -3.13 -24.83 -12.96
C SER A 502 -2.89 -23.32 -12.80
N ALA A 503 -1.73 -22.82 -13.20
CA ALA A 503 -1.42 -21.40 -13.16
C ALA A 503 -2.27 -20.61 -14.17
N VAL A 504 -2.48 -21.15 -15.39
CA VAL A 504 -3.38 -20.58 -16.40
C VAL A 504 -4.82 -20.50 -15.86
N GLU A 505 -5.34 -21.61 -15.30
CA GLU A 505 -6.69 -21.65 -14.73
C GLU A 505 -6.87 -20.62 -13.60
N ALA A 506 -5.86 -20.46 -12.76
CA ALA A 506 -5.89 -19.46 -11.68
C ALA A 506 -5.99 -18.02 -12.21
N LEU A 507 -5.36 -17.69 -13.35
CA LEU A 507 -5.43 -16.35 -13.95
C LEU A 507 -6.70 -16.08 -14.76
N LYS A 508 -7.40 -17.11 -15.24
CA LYS A 508 -8.58 -16.95 -16.11
C LYS A 508 -9.64 -15.98 -15.57
N PRO A 509 -10.06 -16.04 -14.29
CA PRO A 509 -11.09 -15.14 -13.78
C PRO A 509 -10.67 -13.66 -13.85
N VAL A 510 -9.43 -13.35 -13.48
CA VAL A 510 -8.88 -11.99 -13.47
C VAL A 510 -8.76 -11.45 -14.90
N ARG A 511 -8.22 -12.26 -15.81
CA ARG A 511 -8.06 -11.87 -17.21
C ARG A 511 -9.40 -11.72 -17.93
N LYS A 512 -10.35 -12.62 -17.68
CA LYS A 512 -11.71 -12.51 -18.22
C LYS A 512 -12.39 -11.21 -17.79
N ARG A 513 -12.29 -10.84 -16.50
CA ARG A 513 -12.81 -9.56 -16.00
C ARG A 513 -12.14 -8.37 -16.69
N ALA A 514 -10.86 -8.47 -17.01
CA ALA A 514 -10.10 -7.43 -17.73
C ALA A 514 -10.38 -7.42 -19.26
N GLY A 515 -11.27 -8.27 -19.76
CA GLY A 515 -11.57 -8.35 -21.19
C GLY A 515 -10.46 -9.02 -22.02
N LEU A 516 -9.59 -9.82 -21.39
CA LEU A 516 -8.44 -10.45 -22.02
C LEU A 516 -8.66 -11.95 -22.25
N PRO A 517 -8.06 -12.54 -23.30
CA PRO A 517 -7.99 -13.98 -23.45
C PRO A 517 -7.18 -14.61 -22.31
N SER A 518 -7.38 -15.90 -22.06
CA SER A 518 -6.51 -16.67 -21.16
C SER A 518 -5.07 -16.68 -21.68
N VAL A 519 -4.09 -16.94 -20.80
CA VAL A 519 -2.66 -16.90 -21.17
C VAL A 519 -2.35 -17.89 -22.28
N ASP A 520 -2.82 -19.13 -22.17
CA ASP A 520 -2.65 -20.19 -23.17
C ASP A 520 -3.26 -19.81 -24.52
N ALA A 521 -4.46 -19.23 -24.52
CA ALA A 521 -5.12 -18.77 -25.76
C ALA A 521 -4.34 -17.61 -26.42
N ALA A 522 -3.87 -16.63 -25.64
CA ALA A 522 -3.07 -15.54 -26.17
C ALA A 522 -1.75 -16.02 -26.79
N PHE A 523 -1.05 -16.94 -26.11
CA PHE A 523 0.18 -17.54 -26.62
C PHE A 523 -0.05 -18.38 -27.88
N ALA A 524 -1.12 -19.17 -27.92
CA ALA A 524 -1.47 -19.98 -29.09
C ALA A 524 -1.78 -19.11 -30.32
N ILE A 525 -2.55 -18.04 -30.17
CA ILE A 525 -2.88 -17.09 -31.25
C ILE A 525 -1.60 -16.44 -31.79
N ALA A 526 -0.66 -16.09 -30.92
CA ALA A 526 0.62 -15.48 -31.29
C ALA A 526 1.67 -16.49 -31.81
N GLY A 527 1.38 -17.80 -31.77
CA GLY A 527 2.35 -18.83 -32.15
C GLY A 527 3.54 -18.94 -31.19
N LEU A 528 3.35 -18.57 -29.91
CA LEU A 528 4.36 -18.60 -28.88
C LEU A 528 4.28 -19.88 -28.04
N THR A 529 5.40 -20.31 -27.46
CA THR A 529 5.46 -21.45 -26.54
C THR A 529 5.29 -20.95 -25.10
N LEU A 530 4.35 -21.54 -24.36
CA LEU A 530 4.13 -21.27 -22.95
C LEU A 530 4.85 -22.32 -22.12
N ASP A 531 6.11 -22.07 -21.79
CA ASP A 531 6.90 -22.87 -20.87
C ASP A 531 6.84 -22.35 -19.44
N LYS A 532 7.52 -23.02 -18.49
CA LYS A 532 7.58 -22.61 -17.09
C LYS A 532 8.10 -21.19 -16.90
N ALA A 533 9.13 -20.80 -17.63
CA ALA A 533 9.73 -19.47 -17.50
C ALA A 533 8.76 -18.38 -18.01
N ALA A 534 8.12 -18.63 -19.14
CA ALA A 534 7.08 -17.76 -19.69
C ALA A 534 5.88 -17.64 -18.72
N MET A 535 5.43 -18.75 -18.12
CA MET A 535 4.32 -18.73 -17.17
C MET A 535 4.65 -17.95 -15.89
N ILE A 536 5.87 -18.10 -15.35
CA ILE A 536 6.33 -17.31 -14.21
C ILE A 536 6.34 -15.81 -14.58
N ARG A 537 6.83 -15.45 -15.76
CA ARG A 537 6.80 -14.06 -16.25
C ARG A 537 5.37 -13.54 -16.32
N MET A 538 4.46 -14.32 -16.90
CA MET A 538 3.05 -13.92 -17.02
C MET A 538 2.39 -13.76 -15.66
N ALA A 539 2.62 -14.66 -14.70
CA ALA A 539 2.08 -14.56 -13.36
C ALA A 539 2.56 -13.30 -12.63
N LYS A 540 3.86 -12.99 -12.71
CA LYS A 540 4.43 -11.76 -12.14
C LYS A 540 3.89 -10.50 -12.81
N GLN A 541 3.78 -10.48 -14.13
CA GLN A 541 3.29 -9.32 -14.87
C GLN A 541 1.79 -9.11 -14.65
N GLU A 542 0.98 -10.18 -14.63
CA GLU A 542 -0.45 -10.09 -14.30
C GLU A 542 -0.66 -9.51 -12.90
N ARG A 543 0.14 -9.97 -11.93
CA ARG A 543 0.13 -9.43 -10.57
C ARG A 543 0.53 -7.95 -10.54
N THR A 544 1.57 -7.57 -11.26
CA THR A 544 2.03 -6.17 -11.36
C THR A 544 0.93 -5.27 -11.93
N VAL A 545 0.28 -5.68 -12.99
CA VAL A 545 -0.77 -4.88 -13.63
C VAL A 545 -2.04 -4.85 -12.78
N GLU A 546 -2.52 -6.03 -12.35
CA GLU A 546 -3.80 -6.13 -11.62
C GLU A 546 -3.75 -5.39 -10.27
N LEU A 547 -2.64 -5.49 -9.54
CA LEU A 547 -2.46 -4.86 -8.24
C LEU A 547 -1.71 -3.51 -8.33
N TYR A 548 -1.61 -2.92 -9.53
CA TYR A 548 -1.03 -1.60 -9.74
C TYR A 548 -1.57 -0.60 -8.72
N LEU A 549 -0.67 0.11 -8.07
CA LEU A 549 -0.95 1.16 -7.07
C LEU A 549 -1.88 0.71 -5.91
N GLU A 550 -1.76 -0.56 -5.48
CA GLU A 550 -2.41 -1.09 -4.27
C GLU A 550 -1.40 -1.44 -3.16
N GLY A 551 -0.15 -1.01 -3.29
CA GLY A 551 0.90 -1.21 -2.30
C GLY A 551 1.63 -2.55 -2.38
N HIS A 552 1.43 -3.32 -3.45
CA HIS A 552 2.07 -4.63 -3.63
C HIS A 552 3.44 -4.55 -4.29
N ARG A 553 3.60 -3.74 -5.32
CA ARG A 553 4.80 -3.68 -6.17
C ARG A 553 6.08 -3.44 -5.38
N PHE A 554 6.03 -2.54 -4.38
CA PHE A 554 7.17 -2.26 -3.49
C PHE A 554 7.74 -3.51 -2.83
N TRP A 555 6.88 -4.44 -2.43
CA TRP A 555 7.23 -5.70 -1.77
C TRP A 555 7.48 -6.82 -2.74
N ASP A 556 6.72 -6.92 -3.81
CA ASP A 556 6.85 -7.96 -4.82
C ASP A 556 8.23 -7.93 -5.49
N VAL A 557 8.71 -6.75 -5.88
CA VAL A 557 10.04 -6.56 -6.46
C VAL A 557 11.15 -7.00 -5.47
N ARG A 558 10.97 -6.71 -4.17
CA ARG A 558 11.92 -7.15 -3.14
C ARG A 558 11.89 -8.66 -2.95
N ARG A 559 10.72 -9.27 -2.74
CA ARG A 559 10.63 -10.71 -2.52
C ARG A 559 11.05 -11.55 -3.74
N TRP A 560 10.94 -10.99 -4.96
CA TRP A 560 11.45 -11.59 -6.19
C TRP A 560 12.97 -11.44 -6.38
N LYS A 561 13.68 -10.70 -5.53
CA LYS A 561 15.10 -10.32 -5.67
C LYS A 561 15.39 -9.48 -6.93
N GLU A 562 14.45 -8.63 -7.33
CA GLU A 562 14.54 -7.79 -8.53
C GLU A 562 14.72 -6.29 -8.19
N GLY A 563 15.07 -5.97 -6.92
CA GLY A 563 15.15 -4.59 -6.43
C GLY A 563 16.14 -3.73 -7.21
N GLU A 564 17.31 -4.25 -7.53
CA GLU A 564 18.33 -3.52 -8.28
C GLU A 564 17.86 -3.19 -9.71
N LYS A 565 17.17 -4.12 -10.35
CA LYS A 565 16.62 -3.95 -11.70
C LYS A 565 15.57 -2.83 -11.77
N TYR A 566 14.67 -2.76 -10.78
CA TYR A 566 13.52 -1.86 -10.85
C TYR A 566 13.67 -0.59 -10.00
N PHE A 567 14.51 -0.60 -8.96
CA PHE A 567 14.62 0.51 -8.00
C PHE A 567 15.96 1.25 -8.04
N ASN A 568 16.94 0.82 -8.85
CA ASN A 568 18.27 1.42 -8.90
C ASN A 568 18.53 2.16 -10.21
N HIS A 569 17.56 2.98 -10.67
CA HIS A 569 17.73 3.80 -11.87
C HIS A 569 16.83 5.04 -11.79
N ARG A 570 17.09 6.00 -12.67
CA ARG A 570 16.18 7.15 -12.85
C ARG A 570 14.94 6.72 -13.60
N PRO A 571 13.74 7.02 -13.07
CA PRO A 571 12.50 6.79 -13.81
C PRO A 571 12.49 7.58 -15.13
N LYS A 572 11.74 7.06 -16.11
CA LYS A 572 11.54 7.73 -17.39
C LYS A 572 10.08 8.14 -17.58
N GLY A 573 9.88 9.17 -18.36
CA GLY A 573 8.59 9.70 -18.79
C GLY A 573 8.72 10.58 -20.02
N MET A 574 7.66 11.33 -20.32
CA MET A 574 7.68 12.36 -21.34
C MET A 574 8.41 13.60 -20.84
N ASN A 575 8.88 14.43 -21.75
CA ASN A 575 9.44 15.73 -21.42
C ASN A 575 8.33 16.71 -21.03
N PHE A 576 8.00 16.80 -19.74
CA PHE A 576 6.95 17.68 -19.23
C PHE A 576 7.23 19.19 -19.42
N ASP A 577 8.46 19.58 -19.76
CA ASP A 577 8.84 20.94 -20.15
C ASP A 577 8.65 21.23 -21.65
N GLY A 578 8.26 20.22 -22.44
CA GLY A 578 8.03 20.38 -23.88
C GLY A 578 6.79 21.22 -24.17
N GLU A 579 6.91 22.22 -25.01
CA GLU A 579 5.82 23.13 -25.42
C GLU A 579 5.08 22.63 -26.66
N SER A 580 5.79 21.95 -27.55
CA SER A 580 5.25 21.30 -28.76
C SER A 580 5.13 19.78 -28.57
N ASP A 581 4.35 19.09 -29.41
CA ASP A 581 4.28 17.64 -29.43
C ASP A 581 5.65 17.01 -29.67
N ALA A 582 6.45 17.54 -30.58
CA ALA A 582 7.78 17.04 -30.88
C ALA A 582 8.76 17.13 -29.69
N GLU A 583 8.59 18.12 -28.82
CA GLU A 583 9.38 18.26 -27.60
C GLU A 583 8.82 17.39 -26.44
N PHE A 584 7.49 17.41 -26.25
CA PHE A 584 6.83 16.70 -25.17
C PHE A 584 7.01 15.18 -25.28
N PHE A 585 6.84 14.58 -26.46
CA PHE A 585 6.95 13.15 -26.67
C PHE A 585 8.38 12.59 -26.68
N ARG A 586 9.38 13.42 -26.41
CA ARG A 586 10.73 12.90 -26.15
C ARG A 586 10.76 12.17 -24.80
N VAL A 587 11.16 10.91 -24.83
CA VAL A 587 11.41 10.15 -23.59
C VAL A 587 12.62 10.73 -22.88
N THR A 588 12.43 11.14 -21.63
CA THR A 588 13.47 11.73 -20.78
C THR A 588 13.58 11.01 -19.45
N GLU A 589 14.77 11.08 -18.85
CA GLU A 589 14.95 10.70 -17.46
C GLU A 589 14.40 11.79 -16.54
N ILE A 590 13.68 11.36 -15.50
CA ILE A 590 13.18 12.26 -14.47
C ILE A 590 14.30 12.55 -13.48
N ILE A 591 14.39 13.79 -13.01
CA ILE A 591 15.50 14.27 -12.17
C ILE A 591 15.64 13.45 -10.86
N VAL A 592 14.53 12.93 -10.31
CA VAL A 592 14.56 12.15 -9.09
C VAL A 592 15.33 10.85 -9.29
N GLN A 593 16.49 10.78 -8.66
CA GLN A 593 17.30 9.56 -8.68
C GLN A 593 16.75 8.56 -7.65
N ARG A 594 16.58 7.32 -8.07
CA ARG A 594 16.35 6.17 -7.18
C ARG A 594 17.67 5.46 -6.92
N LYS A 595 17.83 4.95 -5.70
CA LYS A 595 18.98 4.17 -5.30
C LYS A 595 18.53 2.94 -4.51
N PHE A 596 19.03 1.80 -4.92
CA PHE A 596 18.81 0.53 -4.25
C PHE A 596 20.14 -0.20 -4.11
N SER A 597 20.53 -0.55 -2.90
CA SER A 597 21.79 -1.22 -2.60
C SER A 597 21.52 -2.66 -2.15
N THR A 598 22.06 -3.63 -2.87
CA THR A 598 21.95 -5.05 -2.55
C THR A 598 23.08 -5.46 -1.57
N PRO A 599 22.82 -6.24 -0.52
CA PRO A 599 21.53 -6.75 -0.07
C PRO A 599 20.76 -5.80 0.85
N MET A 600 21.32 -4.65 1.22
CA MET A 600 20.87 -3.74 2.26
C MET A 600 19.39 -3.39 2.14
N ASN A 601 18.94 -2.92 0.98
CA ASN A 601 17.61 -2.35 0.82
C ASN A 601 16.49 -3.39 0.59
N TYR A 602 16.79 -4.69 0.66
CA TYR A 602 15.76 -5.73 0.61
C TYR A 602 14.94 -5.83 1.89
N LEU A 603 15.56 -5.53 3.04
CA LEU A 603 14.92 -5.45 4.35
C LEU A 603 15.07 -4.02 4.90
N MET A 604 14.18 -3.60 5.80
CA MET A 604 14.30 -2.32 6.48
C MET A 604 15.29 -2.41 7.64
N PRO A 605 15.96 -1.31 8.00
CA PRO A 605 16.81 -1.29 9.18
C PRO A 605 15.97 -1.37 10.45
N ILE A 606 16.38 -2.19 11.41
CA ILE A 606 15.87 -2.09 12.77
C ILE A 606 16.43 -0.79 13.38
N PRO A 607 15.61 0.02 14.07
CA PRO A 607 16.06 1.26 14.67
C PRO A 607 17.28 1.03 15.59
N LYS A 608 18.29 1.88 15.47
CA LYS A 608 19.56 1.74 16.18
C LYS A 608 19.39 1.67 17.70
N ASP A 609 18.45 2.45 18.24
CA ASP A 609 18.19 2.47 19.67
C ASP A 609 17.66 1.12 20.18
N ASP A 610 16.85 0.43 19.37
CA ASP A 610 16.32 -0.88 19.74
C ASP A 610 17.40 -1.97 19.62
N ILE A 611 18.29 -1.88 18.64
CA ILE A 611 19.49 -2.72 18.58
C ILE A 611 20.36 -2.49 19.83
N ASN A 612 20.65 -1.24 20.20
CA ASN A 612 21.51 -0.90 21.34
C ASN A 612 20.93 -1.37 22.69
N LYS A 613 19.60 -1.36 22.83
CA LYS A 613 18.93 -1.89 24.03
C LYS A 613 19.15 -3.39 24.22
N ASN A 614 19.36 -4.14 23.13
CA ASN A 614 19.52 -5.59 23.10
C ASN A 614 20.77 -6.02 22.31
N GLU A 615 21.87 -5.29 22.42
CA GLU A 615 23.07 -5.47 21.61
C GLU A 615 23.67 -6.88 21.70
N SER A 616 23.55 -7.56 22.84
CA SER A 616 24.02 -8.93 23.03
C SER A 616 23.22 -9.99 22.24
N LYS A 617 21.95 -9.69 21.90
CA LYS A 617 21.03 -10.63 21.24
C LYS A 617 20.70 -10.25 19.81
N PHE A 618 20.47 -8.95 19.57
CA PHE A 618 20.04 -8.50 18.26
C PHE A 618 21.19 -8.33 17.28
N VAL A 619 21.01 -8.88 16.11
CA VAL A 619 21.82 -8.60 14.93
C VAL A 619 21.03 -7.68 14.01
N GLN A 620 21.67 -6.67 13.43
CA GLN A 620 21.06 -5.78 12.44
C GLN A 620 20.88 -6.50 11.11
N ASN A 621 19.97 -6.04 10.30
CA ASN A 621 19.81 -6.53 8.93
C ASN A 621 21.07 -6.24 8.10
N PRO A 622 21.46 -7.15 7.18
CA PRO A 622 22.69 -7.02 6.41
C PRO A 622 22.78 -5.71 5.65
N GLY A 623 23.93 -5.05 5.80
CA GLY A 623 24.26 -3.78 5.13
C GLY A 623 23.98 -2.51 5.95
N TYR A 624 23.38 -2.62 7.14
CA TYR A 624 23.13 -1.48 8.04
C TYR A 624 24.05 -1.44 9.24
#